data_352f9abc084d5637de8dd2085aafa53f
#
_entry.id   352f9abc084d5637de8dd2085aafa53f
#
_cell.length_a   1.000
_cell.length_b   1.000
_cell.length_c   1.000
_cell.angle_alpha   90.00
_cell.angle_beta   90.00
_cell.angle_gamma   90.00
#
_symmetry.space_group_name_H-M   'P 1'
#
loop_
_entity.id
_entity.type
_entity.pdbx_description
1 polymer ?
#
loop_
_entity_poly.entity_id
_entity_poly.type
_entity_poly.pdbx_seq_one_letter_code
_entity_poly.pdbx_strand_id
1 'polypeptide(L)'
;MRLSIIILLSILPLHRTVSAHQSENSKSDLMRLDHAIEQYSVYNDLKQDRIRELAKLLESRHDNPDQLYGMQSLLADTYAAYQFDSTLHYLRANLDLALRNRYPGRINETRIKIADLYTSAGYYLEAADLLDRQIDTTELTGPLLGRYYVTRLRFCNAAVEYFTNPDLVRQASASRHYYMDQVLAFYPSDSDIHQRHLADKLMGEKRYREAGEVIDRLLEREQSSSHAYAGYAYTKALIEGFLGHADAQICWLARSATADLQSATRDNASICLLSQILFASQNDVQRAFRYLKVSMDDAQFYNARLRPWQIATVRPRIETSYLEQKTRQIRISTGLGIASSILFLFACGIAVLEIRQKRRSEQMRLELEENNRRMNEYIRRLSELNESKTALNNELRESNAVKEEYIGLFLGICSDNIDRFKEFRNHIRKRLTSGSAKDLLQELNSPSMIDSRVEEFYRTFDEVFLRLYPNFVEEFNSLLHSEARIEPKNGELNTELRIFALIRLGITDSSKIAALLRYSVNTIYNYRAKVKGNACVSRADFEERVKKIGSFSGENDTDVQPPAQARNSD
;
A
#
# COMPACT_ATOMS: atom_id res chain seq x y z
N MET A 1 30.99 -21.49 -6.67
CA MET A 1 30.86 -20.54 -5.55
C MET A 1 29.42 -20.05 -5.57
N ARG A 2 28.59 -20.55 -4.68
CA ARG A 2 27.18 -20.20 -4.57
C ARG A 2 27.07 -18.77 -4.04
N LEU A 3 26.98 -17.79 -4.91
CA LEU A 3 26.56 -16.43 -4.59
C LEU A 3 25.07 -16.30 -4.94
N SER A 4 24.30 -17.17 -4.32
CA SER A 4 22.84 -17.04 -4.31
C SER A 4 22.48 -15.89 -3.39
N ILE A 5 21.48 -15.11 -3.74
CA ILE A 5 20.78 -14.17 -2.85
C ILE A 5 20.39 -14.84 -1.51
N ILE A 6 20.26 -16.16 -1.46
CA ILE A 6 20.11 -16.96 -0.23
C ILE A 6 21.36 -16.90 0.66
N ILE A 7 22.59 -16.75 0.10
CA ILE A 7 23.83 -16.64 0.88
C ILE A 7 23.96 -15.24 1.52
N LEU A 8 23.36 -14.21 0.99
CA LEU A 8 23.31 -12.89 1.64
C LEU A 8 22.48 -12.92 2.94
N LEU A 9 21.53 -13.83 3.07
CA LEU A 9 20.77 -14.02 4.32
C LEU A 9 21.52 -14.92 5.34
N SER A 10 22.49 -15.73 4.91
CA SER A 10 23.25 -16.60 5.79
C SER A 10 24.64 -16.07 6.20
N ILE A 11 25.11 -14.99 5.58
CA ILE A 11 26.41 -14.35 5.86
C ILE A 11 26.26 -12.99 6.57
N LEU A 12 25.06 -12.52 6.83
CA LEU A 12 24.88 -11.47 7.83
C LEU A 12 25.18 -12.10 9.20
N PRO A 13 26.32 -11.75 9.85
CA PRO A 13 26.56 -12.20 11.21
C PRO A 13 25.39 -11.69 12.06
N LEU A 14 24.66 -12.61 12.65
CA LEU A 14 23.54 -12.38 13.57
C LEU A 14 24.04 -11.80 14.91
N HIS A 15 24.99 -10.87 14.89
CA HIS A 15 25.43 -10.15 16.08
C HIS A 15 25.99 -8.78 15.71
N ARG A 16 25.07 -7.82 15.73
CA ARG A 16 25.24 -6.52 16.42
C ARG A 16 23.99 -5.71 16.15
N THR A 17 23.21 -5.50 17.16
CA THR A 17 22.28 -4.37 17.28
C THR A 17 23.08 -3.05 17.27
N VAL A 18 23.65 -2.75 16.11
CA VAL A 18 24.02 -1.39 15.78
C VAL A 18 22.73 -0.80 15.23
N SER A 19 22.06 -0.01 16.05
CA SER A 19 21.10 0.97 15.57
C SER A 19 21.87 1.85 14.57
N ALA A 20 21.88 1.45 13.30
CA ALA A 20 22.50 2.20 12.24
C ALA A 20 21.69 3.49 12.13
N HIS A 21 22.28 4.58 12.57
CA HIS A 21 21.73 5.91 12.38
C HIS A 21 21.65 6.11 10.86
N GLN A 22 20.42 6.13 10.30
CA GLN A 22 20.20 6.39 8.88
C GLN A 22 20.85 7.73 8.54
N SER A 23 21.74 7.75 7.54
CA SER A 23 22.32 8.99 7.04
C SER A 23 21.19 9.88 6.46
N GLU A 24 21.40 11.21 6.43
CA GLU A 24 20.44 12.12 5.80
C GLU A 24 20.17 11.77 4.33
N ASN A 25 21.19 11.25 3.63
CA ASN A 25 21.07 10.83 2.25
C ASN A 25 20.14 9.63 2.08
N SER A 26 20.26 8.60 2.94
CA SER A 26 19.39 7.43 2.85
C SER A 26 17.92 7.77 3.17
N LYS A 27 17.70 8.68 4.13
CA LYS A 27 16.34 9.19 4.42
C LYS A 27 15.75 9.94 3.23
N SER A 28 16.52 10.80 2.59
CA SER A 28 16.08 11.56 1.41
C SER A 28 15.72 10.66 0.23
N ASP A 29 16.56 9.66 -0.09
CA ASP A 29 16.30 8.74 -1.19
C ASP A 29 15.12 7.81 -0.90
N LEU A 30 14.93 7.38 0.36
CA LEU A 30 13.75 6.63 0.79
C LEU A 30 12.46 7.48 0.71
N MET A 31 12.51 8.77 1.06
CA MET A 31 11.35 9.66 0.89
C MET A 31 10.99 9.87 -0.58
N ARG A 32 11.98 9.97 -1.47
CA ARG A 32 11.74 10.05 -2.92
C ARG A 32 11.06 8.78 -3.44
N LEU A 33 11.49 7.62 -2.96
CA LEU A 33 10.86 6.35 -3.30
C LEU A 33 9.43 6.27 -2.76
N ASP A 34 9.20 6.68 -1.50
CA ASP A 34 7.86 6.74 -0.91
C ASP A 34 6.92 7.61 -1.75
N HIS A 35 7.41 8.78 -2.20
CA HIS A 35 6.66 9.67 -3.09
C HIS A 35 6.42 9.05 -4.48
N ALA A 36 7.41 8.37 -5.06
CA ALA A 36 7.21 7.67 -6.32
C ALA A 36 6.16 6.56 -6.22
N ILE A 37 6.09 5.85 -5.09
CA ILE A 37 5.04 4.86 -4.82
C ILE A 37 3.66 5.52 -4.72
N GLU A 38 3.56 6.72 -4.16
CA GLU A 38 2.29 7.48 -4.12
C GLU A 38 1.83 7.92 -5.51
N GLN A 39 2.78 8.22 -6.40
CA GLN A 39 2.51 8.59 -7.79
C GLN A 39 2.46 7.39 -8.77
N TYR A 40 2.48 6.19 -8.27
CA TYR A 40 2.54 4.97 -9.07
C TYR A 40 1.47 4.87 -10.16
N SER A 41 0.23 5.29 -9.89
CA SER A 41 -0.84 5.30 -10.88
C SER A 41 -0.52 6.25 -12.04
N VAL A 42 0.06 7.40 -11.76
CA VAL A 42 0.39 8.41 -12.79
C VAL A 42 1.41 7.85 -13.80
N TYR A 43 2.47 7.18 -13.31
CA TYR A 43 3.48 6.57 -14.20
C TYR A 43 2.87 5.46 -15.05
N ASN A 44 1.97 4.67 -14.47
CA ASN A 44 1.24 3.64 -15.21
C ASN A 44 0.33 4.21 -16.29
N ASP A 45 -0.40 5.27 -15.98
CA ASP A 45 -1.31 5.92 -16.93
C ASP A 45 -0.52 6.48 -18.11
N LEU A 46 0.61 7.15 -17.86
CA LEU A 46 1.52 7.62 -18.91
C LEU A 46 2.03 6.48 -19.80
N LYS A 47 2.40 5.35 -19.19
CA LYS A 47 2.82 4.15 -19.94
C LYS A 47 1.68 3.59 -20.80
N GLN A 48 0.49 3.50 -20.25
CA GLN A 48 -0.69 3.01 -20.97
C GLN A 48 -1.10 3.95 -22.10
N ASP A 49 -1.01 5.27 -21.88
CA ASP A 49 -1.26 6.25 -22.95
C ASP A 49 -0.29 6.04 -24.10
N ARG A 50 0.98 5.89 -23.82
CA ARG A 50 1.99 5.61 -24.84
C ARG A 50 1.71 4.30 -25.59
N ILE A 51 1.31 3.26 -24.88
CA ILE A 51 0.93 1.98 -25.48
C ILE A 51 -0.30 2.14 -26.36
N ARG A 52 -1.32 2.87 -25.92
CA ARG A 52 -2.55 3.14 -26.71
C ARG A 52 -2.24 3.92 -28.00
N GLU A 53 -1.34 4.90 -27.95
CA GLU A 53 -0.89 5.63 -29.12
C GLU A 53 -0.22 4.68 -30.16
N LEU A 54 0.70 3.84 -29.68
CA LEU A 54 1.38 2.88 -30.56
C LEU A 54 0.42 1.83 -31.13
N ALA A 55 -0.52 1.34 -30.34
CA ALA A 55 -1.53 0.40 -30.79
C ALA A 55 -2.44 1.00 -31.89
N LYS A 56 -2.88 2.25 -31.74
CA LYS A 56 -3.64 2.96 -32.79
C LYS A 56 -2.84 3.12 -34.09
N LEU A 57 -1.53 3.38 -33.97
CA LEU A 57 -0.66 3.44 -35.15
C LEU A 57 -0.51 2.08 -35.82
N LEU A 58 -0.50 0.99 -35.07
CA LEU A 58 -0.47 -0.38 -35.61
C LEU A 58 -1.74 -0.68 -36.40
N GLU A 59 -2.93 -0.29 -35.89
CA GLU A 59 -4.21 -0.53 -36.57
C GLU A 59 -4.34 0.20 -37.91
N SER A 60 -3.64 1.29 -38.11
CA SER A 60 -3.77 2.16 -39.29
C SER A 60 -2.90 1.80 -40.49
N ARG A 61 -2.00 0.78 -40.39
CA ARG A 61 -1.00 0.48 -41.44
C ARG A 61 -0.76 -1.04 -41.55
N HIS A 62 -1.43 -1.71 -42.49
CA HIS A 62 -1.33 -3.17 -42.66
C HIS A 62 -0.63 -3.70 -43.92
N ASP A 63 -0.27 -2.82 -44.86
CA ASP A 63 0.11 -3.30 -46.23
C ASP A 63 1.61 -3.64 -46.41
N ASN A 64 2.48 -3.21 -45.46
CA ASN A 64 3.90 -3.46 -45.55
C ASN A 64 4.40 -4.35 -44.40
N PRO A 65 4.84 -5.61 -44.67
CA PRO A 65 5.35 -6.53 -43.66
C PRO A 65 6.51 -5.96 -42.83
N ASP A 66 7.36 -5.12 -43.45
CA ASP A 66 8.49 -4.52 -42.75
C ASP A 66 8.06 -3.48 -41.71
N GLN A 67 7.09 -2.65 -42.09
CA GLN A 67 6.51 -1.66 -41.18
C GLN A 67 5.74 -2.35 -40.05
N LEU A 68 4.95 -3.37 -40.38
CA LEU A 68 4.20 -4.17 -39.40
C LEU A 68 5.16 -4.81 -38.38
N TYR A 69 6.22 -5.47 -38.87
CA TYR A 69 7.25 -6.04 -37.97
C TYR A 69 7.88 -4.99 -37.06
N GLY A 70 8.25 -3.82 -37.61
CA GLY A 70 8.83 -2.74 -36.83
C GLY A 70 7.89 -2.21 -35.74
N MET A 71 6.61 -2.01 -36.06
CA MET A 71 5.62 -1.53 -35.11
C MET A 71 5.30 -2.54 -34.02
N GLN A 72 5.15 -3.81 -34.39
CA GLN A 72 4.96 -4.89 -33.42
C GLN A 72 6.20 -5.03 -32.52
N SER A 73 7.43 -4.87 -33.07
CA SER A 73 8.66 -4.83 -32.27
C SER A 73 8.66 -3.67 -31.28
N LEU A 74 8.25 -2.48 -31.72
CA LEU A 74 8.18 -1.30 -30.85
C LEU A 74 7.19 -1.47 -29.71
N LEU A 75 6.02 -2.09 -30.00
CA LEU A 75 5.05 -2.46 -28.97
C LEU A 75 5.60 -3.53 -28.04
N ALA A 76 6.24 -4.57 -28.55
CA ALA A 76 6.88 -5.59 -27.73
C ALA A 76 7.94 -4.98 -26.82
N ASP A 77 8.82 -4.10 -27.34
CA ASP A 77 9.85 -3.42 -26.56
C ASP A 77 9.22 -2.46 -25.52
N THR A 78 8.08 -1.83 -25.83
CA THR A 78 7.35 -0.97 -24.91
C THR A 78 6.73 -1.77 -23.76
N TYR A 79 6.23 -2.98 -24.01
CA TYR A 79 5.68 -3.88 -23.00
C TYR A 79 6.74 -4.67 -22.22
N ALA A 80 7.98 -4.81 -22.72
CA ALA A 80 8.97 -5.80 -22.28
C ALA A 80 9.20 -5.86 -20.77
N ALA A 81 9.33 -4.73 -20.11
CA ALA A 81 9.47 -4.65 -18.64
C ALA A 81 8.16 -4.31 -17.92
N TYR A 82 7.04 -4.22 -18.66
CA TYR A 82 5.75 -3.80 -18.13
C TYR A 82 4.75 -4.96 -18.02
N GLN A 83 4.59 -5.77 -19.09
CA GLN A 83 3.63 -6.87 -19.10
C GLN A 83 4.10 -8.02 -20.00
N PHE A 84 4.38 -9.16 -19.41
CA PHE A 84 4.91 -10.35 -20.08
C PHE A 84 4.02 -10.86 -21.22
N ASP A 85 2.72 -11.06 -20.95
CA ASP A 85 1.81 -11.68 -21.92
C ASP A 85 1.65 -10.83 -23.19
N SER A 86 1.54 -9.51 -23.03
CA SER A 86 1.47 -8.57 -24.15
C SER A 86 2.76 -8.53 -24.94
N THR A 87 3.91 -8.55 -24.26
CA THR A 87 5.22 -8.65 -24.93
C THR A 87 5.31 -9.91 -25.76
N LEU A 88 4.97 -11.06 -25.17
CA LEU A 88 5.01 -12.35 -25.84
C LEU A 88 4.01 -12.41 -27.03
N HIS A 89 2.84 -11.80 -26.88
CA HIS A 89 1.86 -11.70 -27.96
C HIS A 89 2.45 -11.03 -29.22
N TYR A 90 3.03 -9.84 -29.05
CA TYR A 90 3.61 -9.12 -30.20
C TYR A 90 4.87 -9.80 -30.74
N LEU A 91 5.69 -10.41 -29.90
CA LEU A 91 6.86 -11.16 -30.35
C LEU A 91 6.43 -12.42 -31.14
N ARG A 92 5.40 -13.13 -30.72
CA ARG A 92 4.86 -14.27 -31.49
C ARG A 92 4.28 -13.83 -32.81
N ALA A 93 3.54 -12.73 -32.85
CA ALA A 93 3.04 -12.15 -34.09
C ALA A 93 4.18 -11.81 -35.05
N ASN A 94 5.29 -11.22 -34.53
CA ASN A 94 6.49 -10.95 -35.30
C ASN A 94 7.18 -12.24 -35.81
N LEU A 95 7.24 -13.28 -34.97
CA LEU A 95 7.81 -14.55 -35.37
C LEU A 95 7.00 -15.18 -36.51
N ASP A 96 5.67 -15.21 -36.40
CA ASP A 96 4.78 -15.73 -37.46
C ASP A 96 4.92 -14.93 -38.75
N LEU A 97 5.02 -13.61 -38.66
CA LEU A 97 5.24 -12.73 -39.81
C LEU A 97 6.59 -13.04 -40.49
N ALA A 98 7.65 -13.17 -39.70
CA ALA A 98 8.99 -13.46 -40.19
C ALA A 98 9.09 -14.85 -40.82
N LEU A 99 8.41 -15.87 -40.25
CA LEU A 99 8.34 -17.22 -40.79
C LEU A 99 7.59 -17.26 -42.13
N ARG A 100 6.43 -16.59 -42.23
CA ARG A 100 5.64 -16.52 -43.49
C ARG A 100 6.42 -15.87 -44.63
N ASN A 101 7.19 -14.83 -44.31
CA ASN A 101 7.97 -14.09 -45.29
C ASN A 101 9.38 -14.66 -45.48
N ARG A 102 9.77 -15.72 -44.77
CA ARG A 102 11.08 -16.36 -44.83
C ARG A 102 12.25 -15.41 -44.62
N TYR A 103 12.16 -14.58 -43.53
CA TYR A 103 13.22 -13.64 -43.15
C TYR A 103 14.11 -14.24 -42.02
N PRO A 104 15.21 -14.96 -42.34
CA PRO A 104 15.97 -15.72 -41.35
C PRO A 104 16.54 -14.84 -40.25
N GLY A 105 17.06 -13.67 -40.57
CA GLY A 105 17.56 -12.71 -39.58
C GLY A 105 16.49 -12.27 -38.59
N ARG A 106 15.26 -11.97 -39.04
CA ARG A 106 14.15 -11.59 -38.17
C ARG A 106 13.59 -12.75 -37.34
N ILE A 107 13.63 -13.96 -37.92
CA ILE A 107 13.24 -15.18 -37.19
C ILE A 107 14.17 -15.35 -35.99
N ASN A 108 15.49 -15.30 -36.20
CA ASN A 108 16.47 -15.43 -35.14
C ASN A 108 16.44 -14.24 -34.17
N GLU A 109 16.28 -13.01 -34.65
CA GLU A 109 16.11 -11.83 -33.81
C GLU A 109 14.92 -11.99 -32.86
N THR A 110 13.78 -12.40 -33.38
CA THR A 110 12.55 -12.56 -32.59
C THR A 110 12.68 -13.71 -31.59
N ARG A 111 13.27 -14.84 -32.00
CA ARG A 111 13.54 -15.98 -31.11
C ARG A 111 14.47 -15.57 -29.95
N ILE A 112 15.51 -14.78 -30.22
CA ILE A 112 16.41 -14.26 -29.18
C ILE A 112 15.63 -13.35 -28.21
N LYS A 113 14.78 -12.45 -28.72
CA LYS A 113 13.93 -11.60 -27.87
C LYS A 113 12.96 -12.42 -27.01
N ILE A 114 12.35 -13.48 -27.57
CA ILE A 114 11.46 -14.39 -26.81
C ILE A 114 12.26 -15.16 -25.75
N ALA A 115 13.45 -15.64 -26.07
CA ALA A 115 14.30 -16.33 -25.11
C ALA A 115 14.75 -15.42 -23.96
N ASP A 116 15.06 -14.16 -24.27
CA ASP A 116 15.38 -13.13 -23.26
C ASP A 116 14.18 -12.85 -22.35
N LEU A 117 12.99 -12.69 -22.90
CA LEU A 117 11.73 -12.52 -22.18
C LEU A 117 11.43 -13.72 -21.27
N TYR A 118 11.53 -14.94 -21.80
CA TYR A 118 11.35 -16.16 -21.02
C TYR A 118 12.35 -16.28 -19.86
N THR A 119 13.60 -15.92 -20.13
CA THR A 119 14.66 -15.91 -19.10
C THR A 119 14.32 -14.94 -17.97
N SER A 120 13.92 -13.72 -18.30
CA SER A 120 13.56 -12.68 -17.32
C SER A 120 12.36 -13.08 -16.46
N ALA A 121 11.38 -13.74 -17.06
CA ALA A 121 10.15 -14.14 -16.37
C ALA A 121 10.25 -15.50 -15.64
N GLY A 122 11.38 -16.24 -15.78
CA GLY A 122 11.59 -17.52 -15.11
C GLY A 122 11.06 -18.75 -15.86
N TYR A 123 10.84 -18.63 -17.19
CA TYR A 123 10.44 -19.74 -18.07
C TYR A 123 11.70 -20.39 -18.69
N TYR A 124 12.52 -21.02 -17.84
CA TYR A 124 13.85 -21.47 -18.23
C TYR A 124 13.88 -22.65 -19.21
N LEU A 125 12.89 -23.53 -19.17
CA LEU A 125 12.79 -24.64 -20.12
C LEU A 125 12.49 -24.13 -21.52
N GLU A 126 11.55 -23.21 -21.64
CA GLU A 126 11.15 -22.58 -22.89
C GLU A 126 12.30 -21.73 -23.47
N ALA A 127 13.02 -21.01 -22.58
CA ALA A 127 14.20 -20.25 -22.98
C ALA A 127 15.32 -21.16 -23.51
N ALA A 128 15.61 -22.28 -22.82
CA ALA A 128 16.62 -23.24 -23.22
C ALA A 128 16.29 -23.88 -24.58
N ASP A 129 15.03 -24.27 -24.79
CA ASP A 129 14.60 -24.88 -26.06
C ASP A 129 14.84 -23.92 -27.23
N LEU A 130 14.49 -22.64 -27.07
CA LEU A 130 14.77 -21.62 -28.09
C LEU A 130 16.27 -21.47 -28.35
N LEU A 131 17.04 -21.31 -27.29
CA LEU A 131 18.47 -21.01 -27.36
C LEU A 131 19.30 -22.20 -27.87
N ASP A 132 18.93 -23.43 -27.53
CA ASP A 132 19.71 -24.63 -27.85
C ASP A 132 19.27 -25.34 -29.15
N ARG A 133 17.99 -25.22 -29.52
CA ARG A 133 17.43 -26.03 -30.62
C ARG A 133 16.86 -25.22 -31.77
N GLN A 134 16.34 -24.01 -31.52
CA GLN A 134 15.58 -23.29 -32.52
C GLN A 134 16.37 -22.17 -33.20
N ILE A 135 17.36 -21.59 -32.50
CA ILE A 135 18.20 -20.53 -33.05
C ILE A 135 19.37 -21.14 -33.80
N ASP A 136 19.44 -20.88 -35.12
CA ASP A 136 20.59 -21.25 -35.93
C ASP A 136 21.73 -20.26 -35.73
N THR A 137 22.71 -20.67 -34.94
CA THR A 137 23.86 -19.82 -34.62
C THR A 137 24.80 -19.58 -35.80
N THR A 138 24.76 -20.39 -36.83
CA THR A 138 25.59 -20.22 -38.02
C THR A 138 25.16 -19.04 -38.88
N GLU A 139 23.89 -18.67 -38.80
CA GLU A 139 23.31 -17.52 -39.50
C GLU A 139 23.42 -16.19 -38.69
N LEU A 140 23.91 -16.26 -37.47
CA LEU A 140 24.04 -15.07 -36.63
C LEU A 140 25.29 -14.26 -36.98
N THR A 141 25.09 -13.03 -37.41
CA THR A 141 26.18 -12.10 -37.74
C THR A 141 25.92 -10.71 -37.16
N GLY A 142 26.96 -9.92 -37.05
CA GLY A 142 26.84 -8.53 -36.59
C GLY A 142 26.09 -8.36 -35.26
N PRO A 143 25.26 -7.31 -35.14
CA PRO A 143 24.55 -7.00 -33.89
C PRO A 143 23.68 -8.15 -33.34
N LEU A 144 23.19 -9.03 -34.21
CA LEU A 144 22.36 -10.16 -33.82
C LEU A 144 23.16 -11.22 -33.05
N LEU A 145 24.38 -11.49 -33.46
CA LEU A 145 25.30 -12.38 -32.74
C LEU A 145 25.65 -11.82 -31.36
N GLY A 146 25.95 -10.52 -31.26
CA GLY A 146 26.19 -9.88 -29.97
C GLY A 146 24.98 -9.99 -29.02
N ARG A 147 23.77 -9.75 -29.54
CA ARG A 147 22.53 -9.91 -28.76
C ARG A 147 22.35 -11.35 -28.29
N TYR A 148 22.62 -12.33 -29.13
CA TYR A 148 22.59 -13.74 -28.75
C TYR A 148 23.53 -14.04 -27.59
N TYR A 149 24.78 -13.54 -27.63
CA TYR A 149 25.74 -13.73 -26.54
C TYR A 149 25.25 -13.12 -25.21
N VAL A 150 24.68 -11.92 -25.27
CA VAL A 150 24.10 -11.27 -24.08
C VAL A 150 22.92 -12.08 -23.52
N THR A 151 22.02 -12.54 -24.39
CA THR A 151 20.86 -13.36 -23.97
C THR A 151 21.30 -14.69 -23.36
N ARG A 152 22.28 -15.36 -23.98
CA ARG A 152 22.89 -16.59 -23.43
C ARG A 152 23.54 -16.35 -22.08
N LEU A 153 24.30 -15.25 -21.93
CA LEU A 153 24.90 -14.91 -20.66
C LEU A 153 23.85 -14.67 -19.58
N ARG A 154 22.77 -13.95 -19.92
CA ARG A 154 21.64 -13.71 -18.99
C ARG A 154 20.99 -15.03 -18.58
N PHE A 155 20.74 -15.93 -19.54
CA PHE A 155 20.20 -17.26 -19.26
C PHE A 155 21.12 -18.07 -18.34
N CYS A 156 22.43 -18.09 -18.58
CA CYS A 156 23.39 -18.80 -17.74
C CYS A 156 23.45 -18.20 -16.32
N ASN A 157 23.40 -16.88 -16.17
CA ASN A 157 23.31 -16.22 -14.86
C ASN A 157 22.09 -16.69 -14.07
N ALA A 158 20.91 -16.67 -14.72
CA ALA A 158 19.65 -17.10 -14.11
C ALA A 158 19.68 -18.61 -13.78
N ALA A 159 20.22 -19.43 -14.67
CA ALA A 159 20.35 -20.87 -14.47
C ALA A 159 21.25 -21.23 -13.27
N VAL A 160 22.37 -20.52 -13.09
CA VAL A 160 23.26 -20.70 -11.91
C VAL A 160 22.53 -20.40 -10.60
N GLU A 161 21.64 -19.42 -10.61
CA GLU A 161 20.85 -19.06 -9.42
C GLU A 161 19.68 -20.05 -9.17
N TYR A 162 19.04 -20.50 -10.22
CA TYR A 162 17.84 -21.34 -10.13
C TYR A 162 18.12 -22.81 -9.91
N PHE A 163 19.16 -23.38 -10.55
CA PHE A 163 19.44 -24.81 -10.45
C PHE A 163 20.01 -25.19 -9.07
N THR A 164 19.43 -26.25 -8.51
CA THR A 164 19.91 -26.87 -7.25
C THR A 164 20.84 -28.05 -7.49
N ASN A 165 20.76 -28.70 -8.65
CA ASN A 165 21.62 -29.81 -9.03
C ASN A 165 23.07 -29.32 -9.28
N PRO A 166 24.08 -29.86 -8.58
CA PRO A 166 25.47 -29.40 -8.70
C PRO A 166 26.07 -29.53 -10.10
N ASP A 167 25.65 -30.55 -10.87
CA ASP A 167 26.15 -30.76 -12.23
C ASP A 167 25.61 -29.72 -13.19
N LEU A 168 24.31 -29.41 -13.09
CA LEU A 168 23.69 -28.34 -13.89
C LEU A 168 24.27 -26.97 -13.52
N VAL A 169 24.52 -26.71 -12.25
CA VAL A 169 25.18 -25.49 -11.80
C VAL A 169 26.60 -25.36 -12.35
N ARG A 170 27.37 -26.46 -12.38
CA ARG A 170 28.73 -26.46 -12.97
C ARG A 170 28.67 -26.19 -14.48
N GLN A 171 27.77 -26.84 -15.19
CA GLN A 171 27.59 -26.63 -16.63
C GLN A 171 27.18 -25.19 -16.95
N ALA A 172 26.17 -24.66 -16.22
CA ALA A 172 25.71 -23.29 -16.39
C ALA A 172 26.81 -22.28 -16.04
N SER A 173 27.63 -22.55 -15.00
CA SER A 173 28.76 -21.71 -14.63
C SER A 173 29.86 -21.69 -15.69
N ALA A 174 30.19 -22.84 -16.28
CA ALA A 174 31.16 -22.92 -17.39
C ALA A 174 30.66 -22.14 -18.61
N SER A 175 29.41 -22.35 -19.00
CA SER A 175 28.75 -21.60 -20.09
C SER A 175 28.72 -20.09 -19.82
N ARG A 176 28.46 -19.69 -18.57
CA ARG A 176 28.50 -18.28 -18.15
C ARG A 176 29.85 -17.62 -18.41
N HIS A 177 30.95 -18.28 -18.04
CA HIS A 177 32.28 -17.77 -18.29
C HIS A 177 32.56 -17.64 -19.79
N TYR A 178 32.22 -18.66 -20.56
CA TYR A 178 32.36 -18.62 -22.01
C TYR A 178 31.61 -17.44 -22.62
N TYR A 179 30.30 -17.29 -22.33
CA TYR A 179 29.51 -16.19 -22.91
C TYR A 179 29.89 -14.82 -22.38
N MET A 180 30.40 -14.71 -21.16
CA MET A 180 30.97 -13.47 -20.64
C MET A 180 32.16 -13.02 -21.50
N ASP A 181 33.07 -13.94 -21.78
CA ASP A 181 34.24 -13.62 -22.64
C ASP A 181 33.80 -13.29 -24.07
N GLN A 182 32.78 -13.98 -24.63
CA GLN A 182 32.24 -13.63 -25.95
C GLN A 182 31.63 -12.23 -25.99
N VAL A 183 30.84 -11.84 -24.97
CA VAL A 183 30.26 -10.50 -24.89
C VAL A 183 31.36 -9.43 -24.82
N LEU A 184 32.35 -9.63 -23.96
CA LEU A 184 33.45 -8.67 -23.80
C LEU A 184 34.36 -8.57 -25.04
N ALA A 185 34.54 -9.67 -25.76
CA ALA A 185 35.30 -9.67 -27.02
C ALA A 185 34.51 -9.05 -28.18
N PHE A 186 33.19 -9.17 -28.18
CA PHE A 186 32.36 -8.73 -29.30
C PHE A 186 32.05 -7.24 -29.29
N TYR A 187 31.72 -6.68 -28.11
CA TYR A 187 31.35 -5.27 -28.00
C TYR A 187 32.57 -4.36 -27.77
N PRO A 188 32.60 -3.18 -28.41
CA PRO A 188 33.66 -2.17 -28.17
C PRO A 188 33.81 -1.85 -26.68
N SER A 189 35.02 -1.68 -26.23
CA SER A 189 35.35 -1.48 -24.81
C SER A 189 34.72 -0.24 -24.19
N ASP A 190 34.36 0.76 -24.99
CA ASP A 190 33.70 2.01 -24.58
C ASP A 190 32.17 1.92 -24.63
N SER A 191 31.61 0.84 -25.19
CA SER A 191 30.15 0.64 -25.24
C SER A 191 29.56 0.33 -23.87
N ASP A 192 28.34 0.79 -23.61
CA ASP A 192 27.66 0.57 -22.34
C ASP A 192 27.42 -0.92 -22.04
N ILE A 193 27.18 -1.72 -23.11
CA ILE A 193 27.03 -3.18 -22.98
C ILE A 193 28.34 -3.80 -22.47
N HIS A 194 29.49 -3.45 -23.07
CA HIS A 194 30.77 -3.95 -22.63
C HIS A 194 31.08 -3.52 -21.19
N GLN A 195 30.92 -2.24 -20.88
CA GLN A 195 31.22 -1.69 -19.56
C GLN A 195 30.34 -2.33 -18.48
N ARG A 196 29.05 -2.51 -18.74
CA ARG A 196 28.15 -3.20 -17.83
C ARG A 196 28.63 -4.62 -17.52
N HIS A 197 28.93 -5.41 -18.55
CA HIS A 197 29.37 -6.79 -18.36
C HIS A 197 30.81 -6.90 -17.82
N LEU A 198 31.65 -5.90 -18.07
CA LEU A 198 32.95 -5.77 -17.41
C LEU A 198 32.77 -5.61 -15.89
N ALA A 199 31.82 -4.76 -15.47
CA ALA A 199 31.52 -4.62 -14.05
C ALA A 199 31.02 -5.95 -13.44
N ASP A 200 30.15 -6.68 -14.14
CA ASP A 200 29.68 -8.01 -13.71
C ASP A 200 30.85 -9.01 -13.57
N LYS A 201 31.80 -9.00 -14.51
CA LYS A 201 33.03 -9.81 -14.46
C LYS A 201 33.89 -9.45 -13.26
N LEU A 202 34.16 -8.15 -13.07
CA LEU A 202 34.94 -7.64 -11.93
C LEU A 202 34.29 -7.98 -10.58
N MET A 203 32.96 -7.93 -10.49
CA MET A 203 32.23 -8.39 -9.29
C MET A 203 32.44 -9.87 -9.05
N GLY A 204 32.41 -10.69 -10.09
CA GLY A 204 32.71 -12.13 -10.00
C GLY A 204 34.14 -12.41 -9.52
N GLU A 205 35.09 -11.57 -9.92
CA GLU A 205 36.50 -11.57 -9.49
C GLU A 205 36.71 -10.94 -8.09
N LYS A 206 35.65 -10.42 -7.45
CA LYS A 206 35.68 -9.67 -6.17
C LYS A 206 36.43 -8.36 -6.22
N ARG A 207 36.63 -7.78 -7.39
CA ARG A 207 37.23 -6.46 -7.64
C ARG A 207 36.17 -5.37 -7.56
N TYR A 208 35.51 -5.28 -6.39
CA TYR A 208 34.30 -4.46 -6.20
C TYR A 208 34.54 -2.97 -6.42
N ARG A 209 35.70 -2.42 -6.03
CA ARG A 209 36.00 -1.00 -6.23
C ARG A 209 36.07 -0.66 -7.72
N GLU A 210 36.79 -1.47 -8.48
CA GLU A 210 36.93 -1.26 -9.92
C GLU A 210 35.58 -1.44 -10.64
N ALA A 211 34.80 -2.43 -10.24
CA ALA A 211 33.44 -2.57 -10.73
C ALA A 211 32.59 -1.31 -10.44
N GLY A 212 32.75 -0.73 -9.24
CA GLY A 212 32.07 0.49 -8.83
C GLY A 212 32.41 1.69 -9.71
N GLU A 213 33.68 1.89 -10.04
CA GLU A 213 34.14 2.97 -10.94
C GLU A 213 33.59 2.81 -12.36
N VAL A 214 33.45 1.58 -12.84
CA VAL A 214 32.84 1.29 -14.14
C VAL A 214 31.37 1.67 -14.14
N ILE A 215 30.63 1.28 -13.12
CA ILE A 215 29.19 1.58 -12.99
C ILE A 215 28.94 3.06 -12.77
N ASP A 216 29.82 3.78 -12.03
CA ASP A 216 29.69 5.22 -11.82
C ASP A 216 29.74 5.99 -13.15
N ARG A 217 30.65 5.63 -14.07
CA ARG A 217 30.70 6.22 -15.41
C ARG A 217 29.43 5.95 -16.24
N LEU A 218 28.78 4.80 -16.07
CA LEU A 218 27.53 4.50 -16.75
C LEU A 218 26.37 5.32 -16.16
N LEU A 219 26.32 5.46 -14.83
CA LEU A 219 25.31 6.26 -14.14
C LEU A 219 25.37 7.75 -14.51
N GLU A 220 26.57 8.31 -14.71
CA GLU A 220 26.74 9.70 -15.11
C GLU A 220 26.18 10.03 -16.50
N ARG A 221 26.08 9.04 -17.39
CA ARG A 221 25.61 9.21 -18.78
C ARG A 221 24.10 9.05 -18.92
N GLU A 222 23.46 8.41 -17.94
CA GLU A 222 22.05 8.03 -18.02
C GLU A 222 21.11 9.01 -17.30
N GLN A 223 19.91 9.13 -17.83
CA GLN A 223 18.83 9.85 -17.13
C GLN A 223 18.38 9.08 -15.90
N SER A 224 18.29 9.75 -14.76
CA SER A 224 17.94 9.15 -13.46
C SER A 224 16.56 8.51 -13.39
N SER A 225 15.71 8.71 -14.39
CA SER A 225 14.37 8.09 -14.51
C SER A 225 14.32 6.98 -15.56
N SER A 226 15.46 6.63 -16.19
CA SER A 226 15.50 5.58 -17.21
C SER A 226 15.57 4.19 -16.59
N HIS A 227 15.05 3.18 -17.29
CA HIS A 227 15.21 1.77 -16.91
C HIS A 227 16.68 1.33 -16.92
N ALA A 228 17.51 1.88 -17.81
CA ALA A 228 18.95 1.61 -17.83
C ALA A 228 19.63 2.11 -16.56
N TYR A 229 19.33 3.35 -16.14
CA TYR A 229 19.79 3.88 -14.86
C TYR A 229 19.40 2.99 -13.69
N ALA A 230 18.13 2.51 -13.65
CA ALA A 230 17.67 1.60 -12.61
C ALA A 230 18.55 0.35 -12.52
N GLY A 231 18.88 -0.26 -13.67
CA GLY A 231 19.77 -1.43 -13.73
C GLY A 231 21.18 -1.13 -13.22
N TYR A 232 21.77 0.01 -13.59
CA TYR A 232 23.12 0.40 -13.12
C TYR A 232 23.10 0.74 -11.62
N ALA A 233 22.08 1.45 -11.15
CA ALA A 233 21.92 1.76 -9.73
C ALA A 233 21.72 0.49 -8.89
N TYR A 234 21.01 -0.51 -9.40
CA TYR A 234 20.90 -1.82 -8.77
C TYR A 234 22.26 -2.51 -8.64
N THR A 235 23.04 -2.54 -9.72
CA THR A 235 24.40 -3.12 -9.71
C THR A 235 25.30 -2.37 -8.73
N LYS A 236 25.23 -1.04 -8.70
CA LYS A 236 25.97 -0.22 -7.72
C LYS A 236 25.58 -0.57 -6.29
N ALA A 237 24.30 -0.74 -6.03
CA ALA A 237 23.82 -1.15 -4.71
C ALA A 237 24.37 -2.52 -4.27
N LEU A 238 24.47 -3.48 -5.20
CA LEU A 238 25.08 -4.79 -4.89
C LEU A 238 26.57 -4.63 -4.56
N ILE A 239 27.29 -3.81 -5.32
CA ILE A 239 28.72 -3.51 -5.09
C ILE A 239 28.90 -2.90 -3.69
N GLU A 240 28.12 -1.87 -3.34
CA GLU A 240 28.18 -1.22 -2.03
C GLU A 240 27.87 -2.20 -0.89
N GLY A 241 26.92 -3.12 -1.11
CA GLY A 241 26.63 -4.20 -0.18
C GLY A 241 27.81 -5.14 0.03
N PHE A 242 28.52 -5.53 -1.03
CA PHE A 242 29.74 -6.37 -0.92
C PHE A 242 30.91 -5.63 -0.26
N LEU A 243 30.96 -4.33 -0.38
CA LEU A 243 31.94 -3.46 0.30
C LEU A 243 31.59 -3.21 1.78
N GLY A 244 30.36 -3.60 2.21
CA GLY A 244 29.89 -3.41 3.59
C GLY A 244 29.31 -2.00 3.85
N HIS A 245 29.06 -1.23 2.82
CA HIS A 245 28.53 0.13 2.91
C HIS A 245 26.99 0.11 2.92
N ALA A 246 26.38 -0.29 4.03
CA ALA A 246 24.95 -0.54 4.13
C ALA A 246 24.07 0.68 3.77
N ASP A 247 24.45 1.88 4.22
CA ASP A 247 23.71 3.11 3.89
C ASP A 247 23.75 3.44 2.39
N ALA A 248 24.92 3.32 1.77
CA ALA A 248 25.07 3.51 0.34
C ALA A 248 24.27 2.47 -0.47
N GLN A 249 24.24 1.24 0.00
CA GLN A 249 23.43 0.18 -0.59
C GLN A 249 21.94 0.56 -0.58
N ILE A 250 21.43 1.05 0.54
CA ILE A 250 20.04 1.50 0.68
C ILE A 250 19.75 2.68 -0.27
N CYS A 251 20.65 3.67 -0.33
CA CYS A 251 20.51 4.81 -1.24
C CYS A 251 20.37 4.34 -2.70
N TRP A 252 21.28 3.50 -3.15
CA TRP A 252 21.30 3.04 -4.53
C TRP A 252 20.12 2.13 -4.86
N LEU A 253 19.66 1.27 -3.93
CA LEU A 253 18.44 0.51 -4.11
C LEU A 253 17.20 1.40 -4.20
N ALA A 254 17.11 2.45 -3.36
CA ALA A 254 16.00 3.38 -3.41
C ALA A 254 15.96 4.17 -4.72
N ARG A 255 17.12 4.62 -5.22
CA ARG A 255 17.24 5.29 -6.54
C ARG A 255 16.87 4.36 -7.69
N SER A 256 17.36 3.12 -7.66
CA SER A 256 17.01 2.10 -8.65
C SER A 256 15.51 1.84 -8.66
N ALA A 257 14.89 1.59 -7.49
CA ALA A 257 13.45 1.36 -7.38
C ALA A 257 12.63 2.58 -7.83
N THR A 258 13.10 3.80 -7.52
CA THR A 258 12.45 5.03 -7.97
C THR A 258 12.45 5.14 -9.50
N ALA A 259 13.58 4.87 -10.14
CA ALA A 259 13.71 4.91 -11.60
C ALA A 259 12.84 3.84 -12.28
N ASP A 260 12.78 2.63 -11.72
CA ASP A 260 11.89 1.57 -12.22
C ASP A 260 10.41 1.97 -12.14
N LEU A 261 9.97 2.57 -11.01
CA LEU A 261 8.61 3.06 -10.88
C LEU A 261 8.30 4.18 -11.89
N GLN A 262 9.22 5.14 -12.07
CA GLN A 262 9.08 6.26 -13.00
C GLN A 262 9.02 5.81 -14.47
N SER A 263 9.76 4.75 -14.81
CA SER A 263 9.71 4.12 -16.14
C SER A 263 8.57 3.12 -16.31
N ALA A 264 7.74 2.94 -15.29
CA ALA A 264 6.69 1.92 -15.20
C ALA A 264 7.22 0.50 -15.43
N THR A 265 8.41 0.20 -14.93
CA THR A 265 8.99 -1.15 -14.93
C THR A 265 8.36 -2.00 -13.83
N ARG A 266 7.84 -3.17 -14.18
CA ARG A 266 7.17 -4.09 -13.25
C ARG A 266 8.06 -5.24 -12.77
N ASP A 267 9.10 -5.58 -13.50
CA ASP A 267 10.13 -6.53 -13.03
C ASP A 267 11.18 -5.79 -12.16
N ASN A 268 10.73 -5.31 -11.00
CA ASN A 268 11.52 -4.49 -10.08
C ASN A 268 12.18 -5.35 -9.01
N ALA A 269 13.48 -5.64 -9.15
CA ALA A 269 14.28 -6.37 -8.16
C ALA A 269 14.66 -5.53 -6.96
N SER A 270 14.89 -4.24 -7.17
CA SER A 270 15.45 -3.32 -6.19
C SER A 270 14.55 -3.12 -5.00
N ILE A 271 13.24 -2.93 -5.23
CA ILE A 271 12.27 -2.69 -4.16
C ILE A 271 12.09 -3.93 -3.27
N CYS A 272 12.17 -5.14 -3.86
CA CYS A 272 12.13 -6.40 -3.12
C CYS A 272 13.33 -6.55 -2.20
N LEU A 273 14.56 -6.35 -2.73
CA LEU A 273 15.78 -6.44 -1.95
C LEU A 273 15.84 -5.35 -0.88
N LEU A 274 15.44 -4.13 -1.21
CA LEU A 274 15.36 -3.01 -0.27
C LEU A 274 14.43 -3.32 0.90
N SER A 275 13.26 -3.94 0.63
CA SER A 275 12.32 -4.33 1.68
C SER A 275 12.95 -5.31 2.68
N GLN A 276 13.76 -6.25 2.18
CA GLN A 276 14.46 -7.23 3.02
C GLN A 276 15.54 -6.58 3.88
N ILE A 277 16.33 -5.68 3.30
CA ILE A 277 17.40 -4.97 4.00
C ILE A 277 16.81 -4.05 5.09
N LEU A 278 15.77 -3.28 4.78
CA LEU A 278 15.10 -2.42 5.75
C LEU A 278 14.52 -3.22 6.93
N PHE A 279 13.95 -4.38 6.64
CA PHE A 279 13.46 -5.29 7.67
C PHE A 279 14.59 -5.83 8.54
N ALA A 280 15.69 -6.32 7.92
CA ALA A 280 16.74 -7.02 8.62
C ALA A 280 17.70 -6.10 9.39
N SER A 281 18.05 -4.93 8.81
CA SER A 281 19.10 -4.06 9.36
C SER A 281 18.57 -2.85 10.10
N GLN A 282 17.44 -2.30 9.69
CA GLN A 282 16.91 -1.04 10.24
C GLN A 282 15.63 -1.22 11.05
N ASN A 283 15.06 -2.42 11.08
CA ASN A 283 13.77 -2.71 11.72
C ASN A 283 12.64 -1.74 11.27
N ASP A 284 12.77 -1.18 10.05
CA ASP A 284 11.73 -0.37 9.42
C ASP A 284 10.68 -1.28 8.78
N VAL A 285 9.90 -1.90 9.65
CA VAL A 285 8.90 -2.90 9.28
C VAL A 285 7.79 -2.30 8.41
N GLN A 286 7.48 -1.03 8.60
CA GLN A 286 6.42 -0.36 7.84
C GLN A 286 6.82 -0.18 6.37
N ARG A 287 8.01 0.38 6.11
CA ARG A 287 8.51 0.50 4.74
C ARG A 287 8.78 -0.86 4.12
N ALA A 288 9.38 -1.78 4.88
CA ALA A 288 9.63 -3.13 4.41
C ALA A 288 8.34 -3.82 3.92
N PHE A 289 7.25 -3.74 4.68
CA PHE A 289 5.96 -4.28 4.30
C PHE A 289 5.35 -3.56 3.08
N ARG A 290 5.39 -2.22 3.07
CA ARG A 290 4.87 -1.40 1.96
C ARG A 290 5.60 -1.72 0.66
N TYR A 291 6.93 -1.79 0.67
CA TYR A 291 7.75 -2.08 -0.50
C TYR A 291 7.59 -3.52 -0.98
N LEU A 292 7.49 -4.47 -0.05
CA LEU A 292 7.20 -5.85 -0.38
C LEU A 292 5.85 -5.99 -1.09
N LYS A 293 4.84 -5.26 -0.63
CA LYS A 293 3.51 -5.26 -1.25
C LYS A 293 3.57 -4.74 -2.69
N VAL A 294 4.26 -3.63 -2.93
CA VAL A 294 4.46 -3.09 -4.29
C VAL A 294 5.16 -4.12 -5.17
N SER A 295 6.24 -4.75 -4.67
CA SER A 295 6.95 -5.79 -5.43
C SER A 295 6.07 -6.99 -5.76
N MET A 296 5.15 -7.38 -4.86
CA MET A 296 4.19 -8.46 -5.10
C MET A 296 3.16 -8.09 -6.18
N ASP A 297 2.59 -6.89 -6.05
CA ASP A 297 1.58 -6.39 -7.00
C ASP A 297 2.20 -6.28 -8.41
N ASP A 298 3.44 -5.80 -8.50
CA ASP A 298 4.21 -5.72 -9.74
C ASP A 298 4.50 -7.10 -10.34
N ALA A 299 5.00 -8.03 -9.53
CA ALA A 299 5.32 -9.38 -9.99
C ALA A 299 4.08 -10.15 -10.48
N GLN A 300 2.95 -9.94 -9.83
CA GLN A 300 1.67 -10.51 -10.24
C GLN A 300 1.16 -9.88 -11.55
N PHE A 301 1.26 -8.56 -11.69
CA PHE A 301 0.84 -7.86 -12.90
C PHE A 301 1.72 -8.23 -14.11
N TYR A 302 3.04 -8.33 -13.90
CA TYR A 302 3.99 -8.71 -14.93
C TYR A 302 3.83 -10.18 -15.36
N ASN A 303 3.25 -11.03 -14.52
CA ASN A 303 3.16 -12.49 -14.70
C ASN A 303 4.53 -13.18 -14.62
N ALA A 304 5.45 -12.70 -13.77
CA ALA A 304 6.73 -13.36 -13.50
C ALA A 304 6.54 -14.61 -12.65
N ARG A 305 7.29 -15.69 -12.94
CA ARG A 305 7.30 -16.91 -12.11
C ARG A 305 8.35 -16.86 -11.00
N LEU A 306 9.49 -16.23 -11.26
CA LEU A 306 10.62 -16.22 -10.35
C LEU A 306 10.37 -15.31 -9.13
N ARG A 307 9.85 -14.10 -9.33
CA ARG A 307 9.63 -13.11 -8.25
C ARG A 307 8.71 -13.60 -7.14
N PRO A 308 7.52 -14.15 -7.42
CA PRO A 308 6.66 -14.68 -6.37
C PRO A 308 7.36 -15.71 -5.48
N TRP A 309 8.21 -16.57 -6.05
CA TRP A 309 8.99 -17.53 -5.28
C TRP A 309 10.01 -16.85 -4.35
N GLN A 310 10.76 -15.86 -4.85
CA GLN A 310 11.71 -15.09 -4.04
C GLN A 310 11.00 -14.34 -2.90
N ILE A 311 9.86 -13.73 -3.19
CA ILE A 311 9.03 -13.01 -2.22
C ILE A 311 8.45 -13.97 -1.17
N ALA A 312 8.00 -15.15 -1.57
CA ALA A 312 7.40 -16.15 -0.69
C ALA A 312 8.32 -16.57 0.48
N THR A 313 9.63 -16.50 0.29
CA THR A 313 10.61 -16.85 1.34
C THR A 313 10.70 -15.82 2.47
N VAL A 314 10.44 -14.55 2.19
CA VAL A 314 10.60 -13.45 3.15
C VAL A 314 9.28 -12.85 3.62
N ARG A 315 8.24 -12.98 2.82
CA ARG A 315 6.91 -12.44 3.09
C ARG A 315 6.36 -12.79 4.47
N PRO A 316 6.36 -14.07 4.92
CA PRO A 316 5.76 -14.41 6.20
C PRO A 316 6.41 -13.68 7.38
N ARG A 317 7.73 -13.49 7.33
CA ARG A 317 8.48 -12.83 8.41
C ARG A 317 8.15 -11.33 8.48
N ILE A 318 8.14 -10.65 7.36
CA ILE A 318 7.81 -9.21 7.29
C ILE A 318 6.34 -8.98 7.65
N GLU A 319 5.44 -9.79 7.12
CA GLU A 319 3.99 -9.68 7.37
C GLU A 319 3.64 -9.92 8.84
N THR A 320 4.22 -10.96 9.46
CA THR A 320 4.02 -11.25 10.88
C THR A 320 4.52 -10.09 11.75
N SER A 321 5.75 -9.61 11.50
CA SER A 321 6.31 -8.48 12.26
C SER A 321 5.50 -7.20 12.08
N TYR A 322 5.00 -6.93 10.88
CA TYR A 322 4.11 -5.79 10.62
C TYR A 322 2.79 -5.91 11.40
N LEU A 323 2.18 -7.08 11.38
CA LEU A 323 0.93 -7.32 12.12
C LEU A 323 1.14 -7.22 13.63
N GLU A 324 2.24 -7.73 14.16
CA GLU A 324 2.60 -7.61 15.57
C GLU A 324 2.81 -6.14 15.96
N GLN A 325 3.55 -5.38 15.17
CA GLN A 325 3.78 -3.96 15.42
C GLN A 325 2.46 -3.16 15.37
N LYS A 326 1.64 -3.41 14.37
CA LYS A 326 0.33 -2.79 14.23
C LYS A 326 -0.60 -3.13 15.40
N THR A 327 -0.60 -4.37 15.82
CA THR A 327 -1.37 -4.84 16.97
C THR A 327 -0.91 -4.20 18.26
N ARG A 328 0.43 -4.06 18.45
CA ARG A 328 1.01 -3.32 19.58
C ARG A 328 0.60 -1.86 19.58
N GLN A 329 0.64 -1.21 18.42
CA GLN A 329 0.23 0.18 18.27
C GLN A 329 -1.25 0.39 18.59
N ILE A 330 -2.12 -0.50 18.11
CA ILE A 330 -3.55 -0.50 18.43
C ILE A 330 -3.76 -0.68 19.94
N ARG A 331 -3.02 -1.60 20.56
CA ARG A 331 -3.09 -1.81 22.02
C ARG A 331 -2.69 -0.57 22.81
N ILE A 332 -1.62 0.12 22.41
CA ILE A 332 -1.18 1.35 23.06
C ILE A 332 -2.23 2.46 22.86
N SER A 333 -2.73 2.64 21.66
CA SER A 333 -3.75 3.67 21.39
C SER A 333 -5.06 3.39 22.11
N THR A 334 -5.48 2.12 22.23
CA THR A 334 -6.65 1.72 23.02
C THR A 334 -6.42 1.96 24.52
N GLY A 335 -5.22 1.64 25.01
CA GLY A 335 -4.83 1.92 26.39
C GLY A 335 -4.84 3.42 26.71
N LEU A 336 -4.32 4.26 25.82
CA LEU A 336 -4.38 5.72 25.92
C LEU A 336 -5.82 6.23 25.86
N GLY A 337 -6.65 5.64 24.99
CA GLY A 337 -8.08 5.95 24.92
C GLY A 337 -8.82 5.64 26.22
N ILE A 338 -8.54 4.48 26.81
CA ILE A 338 -9.10 4.11 28.13
C ILE A 338 -8.61 5.07 29.22
N ALA A 339 -7.31 5.38 29.23
CA ALA A 339 -6.75 6.31 30.22
C ALA A 339 -7.36 7.72 30.08
N SER A 340 -7.52 8.21 28.86
CA SER A 340 -8.17 9.50 28.61
C SER A 340 -9.65 9.51 29.02
N SER A 341 -10.36 8.38 28.82
CA SER A 341 -11.74 8.22 29.26
C SER A 341 -11.87 8.22 30.78
N ILE A 342 -10.94 7.58 31.49
CA ILE A 342 -10.87 7.59 32.95
C ILE A 342 -10.57 9.02 33.46
N LEU A 343 -9.62 9.74 32.83
CA LEU A 343 -9.33 11.13 33.17
C LEU A 343 -10.53 12.05 32.94
N PHE A 344 -11.25 11.83 31.83
CA PHE A 344 -12.49 12.56 31.54
C PHE A 344 -13.57 12.31 32.60
N LEU A 345 -13.77 11.03 32.99
CA LEU A 345 -14.68 10.70 34.08
C LEU A 345 -14.30 11.35 35.42
N PHE A 346 -12.98 11.38 35.69
CA PHE A 346 -12.48 12.03 36.90
C PHE A 346 -12.71 13.54 36.86
N ALA A 347 -12.46 14.19 35.71
CA ALA A 347 -12.75 15.61 35.50
C ALA A 347 -14.25 15.92 35.63
N CYS A 348 -15.11 15.05 35.08
CA CYS A 348 -16.57 15.15 35.27
C CYS A 348 -16.96 14.99 36.75
N GLY A 349 -16.30 14.09 37.47
CA GLY A 349 -16.48 13.93 38.91
C GLY A 349 -16.11 15.20 39.70
N ILE A 350 -14.97 15.80 39.35
CA ILE A 350 -14.55 17.08 39.96
C ILE A 350 -15.56 18.19 39.65
N ALA A 351 -15.97 18.32 38.37
CA ALA A 351 -16.95 19.32 37.98
C ALA A 351 -18.29 19.17 38.73
N VAL A 352 -18.73 17.91 38.94
CA VAL A 352 -19.93 17.62 39.73
C VAL A 352 -19.74 18.01 41.19
N LEU A 353 -18.54 17.77 41.76
CA LEU A 353 -18.21 18.18 43.12
C LEU A 353 -18.13 19.71 43.26
N GLU A 354 -17.52 20.42 42.28
CA GLU A 354 -17.51 21.88 42.25
C GLU A 354 -18.92 22.46 42.13
N ILE A 355 -19.75 21.89 41.24
CA ILE A 355 -21.16 22.31 41.12
C ILE A 355 -21.91 22.07 42.44
N ARG A 356 -21.66 20.94 43.10
CA ARG A 356 -22.25 20.65 44.42
C ARG A 356 -21.72 21.62 45.48
N GLN A 357 -20.41 21.93 45.47
CA GLN A 357 -19.81 22.84 46.40
C GLN A 357 -20.30 24.29 46.17
N LYS A 358 -20.40 24.70 44.88
CA LYS A 358 -20.95 26.01 44.52
C LYS A 358 -22.43 26.13 44.93
N ARG A 359 -23.21 25.09 44.70
CA ARG A 359 -24.61 25.04 45.13
C ARG A 359 -24.74 25.09 46.66
N ARG A 360 -23.84 24.38 47.40
CA ARG A 360 -23.81 24.48 48.88
C ARG A 360 -23.43 25.88 49.32
N SER A 361 -22.48 26.50 48.65
CA SER A 361 -22.07 27.89 48.95
C SER A 361 -23.18 28.89 48.65
N GLU A 362 -23.91 28.71 47.53
CA GLU A 362 -25.08 29.53 47.17
C GLU A 362 -26.26 29.28 48.11
N GLN A 363 -26.49 28.04 48.53
CA GLN A 363 -27.50 27.75 49.56
C GLN A 363 -27.18 28.40 50.90
N MET A 364 -25.91 28.31 51.35
CA MET A 364 -25.49 28.99 52.57
C MET A 364 -25.59 30.52 52.46
N ARG A 365 -25.30 31.05 51.25
CA ARG A 365 -25.43 32.49 51.01
C ARG A 365 -26.89 32.92 51.00
N LEU A 366 -27.78 32.13 50.40
CA LEU A 366 -29.22 32.35 50.42
C LEU A 366 -29.81 32.25 51.85
N GLU A 367 -29.32 31.27 52.64
CA GLU A 367 -29.68 31.17 54.07
C GLU A 367 -29.21 32.39 54.88
N LEU A 368 -28.01 32.92 54.58
CA LEU A 368 -27.49 34.12 55.20
C LEU A 368 -28.29 35.37 54.79
N GLU A 369 -28.62 35.49 53.52
CA GLU A 369 -29.48 36.57 53.00
C GLU A 369 -30.91 36.47 53.53
N GLU A 370 -31.39 35.22 53.71
CA GLU A 370 -32.69 34.96 54.30
C GLU A 370 -32.78 35.30 55.80
N ASN A 371 -31.69 35.01 56.52
CA ASN A 371 -31.54 35.46 57.92
C ASN A 371 -31.51 36.97 58.08
N ASN A 372 -31.05 37.69 57.05
CA ASN A 372 -31.01 39.17 57.06
C ASN A 372 -32.33 39.79 56.55
N ARG A 373 -33.17 39.05 55.88
CA ARG A 373 -34.47 39.54 55.39
C ARG A 373 -35.65 39.00 56.15
N ARG A 374 -35.43 38.50 57.32
CA ARG A 374 -36.49 37.95 58.17
C ARG A 374 -37.68 38.91 58.33
N MET A 375 -38.71 38.66 57.79
CA MET A 375 -40.05 38.78 58.32
C MET A 375 -41.16 38.90 57.23
N ASN A 376 -40.93 39.42 56.05
CA ASN A 376 -42.09 39.81 55.24
C ASN A 376 -42.17 39.18 53.80
N GLU A 377 -41.15 38.46 53.30
CA GLU A 377 -41.20 37.87 51.95
C GLU A 377 -41.07 36.33 51.92
N TYR A 378 -41.07 35.69 53.03
CA TYR A 378 -40.63 34.34 53.28
C TYR A 378 -41.39 33.24 52.53
N ILE A 379 -42.66 33.33 52.48
CA ILE A 379 -43.50 32.23 52.02
C ILE A 379 -43.70 32.24 50.48
N ARG A 380 -43.74 33.39 49.91
CA ARG A 380 -44.03 33.53 48.46
C ARG A 380 -42.85 33.12 47.56
N ARG A 381 -41.64 33.48 47.96
CA ARG A 381 -40.43 33.22 47.18
C ARG A 381 -39.96 31.75 47.28
N LEU A 382 -40.26 31.08 48.37
CA LEU A 382 -39.91 29.67 48.60
C LEU A 382 -40.66 28.74 47.65
N SER A 383 -41.92 29.03 47.35
CA SER A 383 -42.75 28.23 46.43
C SER A 383 -42.24 28.33 44.99
N GLU A 384 -41.96 29.57 44.54
CA GLU A 384 -41.46 29.82 43.18
C GLU A 384 -40.05 29.25 42.94
N LEU A 385 -39.18 29.30 43.95
CA LEU A 385 -37.82 28.74 43.86
C LEU A 385 -37.83 27.21 43.85
N ASN A 386 -38.75 26.59 44.52
CA ASN A 386 -38.87 25.12 44.58
C ASN A 386 -39.37 24.51 43.26
N GLU A 387 -40.27 25.21 42.57
CA GLU A 387 -40.77 24.75 41.25
C GLU A 387 -39.67 24.87 40.19
N SER A 388 -38.91 26.00 40.18
CA SER A 388 -37.78 26.19 39.23
C SER A 388 -36.68 25.13 39.43
N LYS A 389 -36.38 24.78 40.68
CA LYS A 389 -35.36 23.80 41.03
C LYS A 389 -35.78 22.38 40.58
N THR A 390 -37.09 22.06 40.63
CA THR A 390 -37.61 20.75 40.24
C THR A 390 -37.49 20.57 38.73
N ALA A 391 -37.83 21.60 37.97
CA ALA A 391 -37.68 21.59 36.49
C ALA A 391 -36.22 21.41 36.05
N LEU A 392 -35.27 22.19 36.68
CA LEU A 392 -33.86 22.10 36.33
C LEU A 392 -33.21 20.76 36.71
N ASN A 393 -33.64 20.12 37.80
CA ASN A 393 -33.17 18.79 38.18
C ASN A 393 -33.65 17.70 37.24
N ASN A 394 -34.83 17.83 36.64
CA ASN A 394 -35.32 16.89 35.67
C ASN A 394 -34.53 17.00 34.34
N GLU A 395 -34.24 18.20 33.87
CA GLU A 395 -33.43 18.45 32.67
C GLU A 395 -31.99 17.94 32.85
N LEU A 396 -31.40 18.15 34.06
CA LEU A 396 -30.05 17.67 34.34
C LEU A 396 -29.95 16.13 34.42
N ARG A 397 -31.01 15.47 34.95
CA ARG A 397 -31.07 13.99 34.96
C ARG A 397 -31.18 13.40 33.59
N GLU A 398 -31.93 14.01 32.71
CA GLU A 398 -32.09 13.55 31.32
C GLU A 398 -30.77 13.68 30.54
N SER A 399 -30.07 14.81 30.69
CA SER A 399 -28.75 15.05 30.06
C SER A 399 -27.67 14.08 30.56
N ASN A 400 -27.65 13.77 31.86
CA ASN A 400 -26.66 12.83 32.42
C ASN A 400 -26.95 11.38 32.01
N ALA A 401 -28.19 10.96 31.92
CA ALA A 401 -28.56 9.62 31.48
C ALA A 401 -28.08 9.33 30.06
N VAL A 402 -28.23 10.29 29.14
CA VAL A 402 -27.74 10.17 27.76
C VAL A 402 -26.21 10.05 27.72
N LYS A 403 -25.48 10.81 28.54
CA LYS A 403 -24.00 10.73 28.60
C LYS A 403 -23.51 9.39 29.15
N GLU A 404 -24.16 8.84 30.16
CA GLU A 404 -23.81 7.54 30.74
C GLU A 404 -24.03 6.41 29.73
N GLU A 405 -25.08 6.48 28.93
CA GLU A 405 -25.36 5.50 27.87
C GLU A 405 -24.27 5.50 26.78
N TYR A 406 -23.80 6.69 26.34
CA TYR A 406 -22.70 6.82 25.38
C TYR A 406 -21.38 6.22 25.90
N ILE A 407 -21.06 6.48 27.17
CA ILE A 407 -19.85 5.97 27.82
C ILE A 407 -19.91 4.44 27.93
N GLY A 408 -21.09 3.91 28.30
CA GLY A 408 -21.32 2.47 28.42
C GLY A 408 -21.12 1.74 27.09
N LEU A 409 -21.67 2.27 26.00
CA LEU A 409 -21.49 1.74 24.64
C LEU A 409 -20.04 1.76 24.19
N PHE A 410 -19.32 2.87 24.43
CA PHE A 410 -17.90 3.01 24.07
C PHE A 410 -17.01 2.02 24.84
N LEU A 411 -17.23 1.87 26.14
CA LEU A 411 -16.50 0.90 26.97
C LEU A 411 -16.80 -0.54 26.56
N GLY A 412 -18.03 -0.84 26.14
CA GLY A 412 -18.42 -2.13 25.58
C GLY A 412 -17.60 -2.50 24.35
N ILE A 413 -17.47 -1.58 23.38
CA ILE A 413 -16.67 -1.78 22.17
C ILE A 413 -15.20 -2.03 22.49
N CYS A 414 -14.64 -1.27 23.44
CA CYS A 414 -13.25 -1.42 23.88
C CYS A 414 -13.03 -2.79 24.54
N SER A 415 -13.97 -3.24 25.36
CA SER A 415 -13.93 -4.55 26.04
C SER A 415 -13.97 -5.70 25.05
N ASP A 416 -14.91 -5.65 24.11
CA ASP A 416 -15.06 -6.69 23.07
C ASP A 416 -13.80 -6.83 22.20
N ASN A 417 -13.16 -5.70 21.86
CA ASN A 417 -11.90 -5.74 21.12
C ASN A 417 -10.75 -6.38 21.93
N ILE A 418 -10.70 -6.14 23.24
CA ILE A 418 -9.70 -6.76 24.12
C ILE A 418 -9.95 -8.26 24.24
N ASP A 419 -11.19 -8.70 24.36
CA ASP A 419 -11.52 -10.12 24.51
C ASP A 419 -11.27 -10.90 23.21
N ARG A 420 -11.62 -10.32 22.08
CA ARG A 420 -11.26 -10.86 20.74
C ARG A 420 -9.76 -11.00 20.52
N PHE A 421 -8.98 -10.06 21.06
CA PHE A 421 -7.53 -10.14 21.01
C PHE A 421 -6.98 -11.28 21.89
N LYS A 422 -7.57 -11.49 23.08
CA LYS A 422 -7.23 -12.63 23.96
C LYS A 422 -7.55 -13.96 23.27
N GLU A 423 -8.70 -14.07 22.60
CA GLU A 423 -9.09 -15.27 21.84
C GLU A 423 -8.11 -15.56 20.71
N PHE A 424 -7.74 -14.55 19.93
CA PHE A 424 -6.74 -14.67 18.87
C PHE A 424 -5.38 -15.14 19.40
N ARG A 425 -4.89 -14.54 20.47
CA ARG A 425 -3.66 -14.96 21.15
C ARG A 425 -3.75 -16.41 21.65
N ASN A 426 -4.88 -16.78 22.24
CA ASN A 426 -5.10 -18.12 22.75
C ASN A 426 -5.20 -19.16 21.63
N HIS A 427 -5.80 -18.79 20.50
CA HIS A 427 -5.83 -19.62 19.29
C HIS A 427 -4.42 -19.91 18.77
N ILE A 428 -3.59 -18.88 18.61
CA ILE A 428 -2.18 -19.03 18.22
C ILE A 428 -1.43 -19.90 19.23
N ARG A 429 -1.55 -19.61 20.53
CA ARG A 429 -0.86 -20.35 21.57
C ARG A 429 -1.26 -21.84 21.58
N LYS A 430 -2.55 -22.13 21.45
CA LYS A 430 -3.07 -23.50 21.42
C LYS A 430 -2.55 -24.28 20.21
N ARG A 431 -2.48 -23.65 19.05
CA ARG A 431 -1.92 -24.25 17.82
C ARG A 431 -0.43 -24.45 17.89
N LEU A 432 0.32 -23.52 18.48
CA LEU A 432 1.77 -23.66 18.70
C LEU A 432 2.11 -24.81 19.67
N THR A 433 1.32 -24.97 20.75
CA THR A 433 1.53 -26.04 21.74
C THR A 433 1.11 -27.42 21.25
N SER A 434 0.23 -27.50 20.25
CA SER A 434 -0.21 -28.77 19.65
C SER A 434 0.70 -29.28 18.53
N GLY A 435 1.86 -28.66 18.28
CA GLY A 435 2.83 -29.11 17.28
C GLY A 435 2.47 -28.77 15.82
N SER A 436 1.37 -28.08 15.58
CA SER A 436 0.87 -27.72 14.23
C SER A 436 1.41 -26.37 13.75
N ALA A 437 2.66 -26.05 14.00
CA ALA A 437 3.26 -24.76 13.61
C ALA A 437 3.22 -24.50 12.09
N LYS A 438 3.26 -25.57 11.29
CA LYS A 438 3.22 -25.49 9.82
C LYS A 438 1.81 -25.15 9.31
N ASP A 439 0.81 -25.72 9.93
CA ASP A 439 -0.59 -25.46 9.60
C ASP A 439 -1.01 -24.06 10.08
N LEU A 440 -0.48 -23.62 11.23
CA LEU A 440 -0.68 -22.27 11.74
C LEU A 440 -0.08 -21.20 10.80
N LEU A 441 1.10 -21.46 10.23
CA LEU A 441 1.73 -20.58 9.24
C LEU A 441 0.91 -20.49 7.95
N GLN A 442 0.29 -21.59 7.55
CA GLN A 442 -0.60 -21.62 6.38
C GLN A 442 -1.91 -20.87 6.64
N GLU A 443 -2.46 -21.00 7.83
CA GLU A 443 -3.67 -20.30 8.27
C GLU A 443 -3.42 -18.79 8.40
N LEU A 444 -2.29 -18.37 8.98
CA LEU A 444 -1.90 -16.96 9.12
C LEU A 444 -1.57 -16.28 7.78
N ASN A 445 -1.15 -17.05 6.79
CA ASN A 445 -0.88 -16.55 5.43
C ASN A 445 -2.11 -16.59 4.52
N SER A 446 -3.24 -17.12 5.00
CA SER A 446 -4.47 -17.13 4.22
C SER A 446 -5.07 -15.73 4.12
N PRO A 447 -5.31 -15.21 2.92
CA PRO A 447 -6.02 -13.95 2.72
C PRO A 447 -7.39 -13.94 3.42
N SER A 448 -8.06 -15.09 3.45
CA SER A 448 -9.39 -15.25 4.06
C SER A 448 -9.44 -14.92 5.56
N MET A 449 -8.31 -15.09 6.27
CA MET A 449 -8.24 -14.78 7.70
C MET A 449 -8.25 -13.27 7.98
N ILE A 450 -7.61 -12.49 7.12
CA ILE A 450 -7.60 -11.03 7.24
C ILE A 450 -8.95 -10.46 6.76
N ASP A 451 -9.47 -11.00 5.67
CA ASP A 451 -10.73 -10.55 5.08
C ASP A 451 -11.90 -10.80 6.04
N SER A 452 -11.96 -11.98 6.67
CA SER A 452 -12.99 -12.29 7.66
C SER A 452 -12.93 -11.38 8.89
N ARG A 453 -11.71 -10.98 9.33
CA ARG A 453 -11.53 -10.05 10.45
C ARG A 453 -11.94 -8.63 10.10
N VAL A 454 -11.70 -8.22 8.87
CA VAL A 454 -12.12 -6.91 8.36
C VAL A 454 -13.64 -6.83 8.23
N GLU A 455 -14.27 -7.89 7.72
CA GLU A 455 -15.72 -7.97 7.65
C GLU A 455 -16.35 -7.96 9.04
N GLU A 456 -15.78 -8.68 10.00
CA GLU A 456 -16.23 -8.68 11.39
C GLU A 456 -16.09 -7.29 12.03
N PHE A 457 -14.99 -6.57 11.77
CA PHE A 457 -14.82 -5.18 12.21
C PHE A 457 -15.89 -4.27 11.61
N TYR A 458 -16.16 -4.39 10.32
CA TYR A 458 -17.20 -3.58 9.68
C TYR A 458 -18.58 -3.88 10.22
N ARG A 459 -18.90 -5.15 10.45
CA ARG A 459 -20.17 -5.55 11.04
C ARG A 459 -20.36 -4.97 12.44
N THR A 460 -19.32 -5.06 13.28
CA THR A 460 -19.36 -4.47 14.64
C THR A 460 -19.50 -2.94 14.58
N PHE A 461 -18.77 -2.29 13.68
CA PHE A 461 -18.90 -0.86 13.48
C PHE A 461 -20.31 -0.48 13.05
N ASP A 462 -20.86 -1.17 12.06
CA ASP A 462 -22.20 -0.90 11.53
C ASP A 462 -23.29 -1.10 12.59
N GLU A 463 -23.23 -2.20 13.32
CA GLU A 463 -24.17 -2.50 14.40
C GLU A 463 -24.18 -1.42 15.48
N VAL A 464 -22.99 -1.05 15.94
CA VAL A 464 -22.84 0.00 16.95
C VAL A 464 -23.26 1.36 16.42
N PHE A 465 -22.84 1.69 15.20
CA PHE A 465 -23.19 2.97 14.59
C PHE A 465 -24.69 3.10 14.35
N LEU A 466 -25.35 2.06 13.84
CA LEU A 466 -26.80 2.06 13.62
C LEU A 466 -27.59 2.04 14.92
N ARG A 467 -27.04 1.47 15.98
CA ARG A 467 -27.63 1.54 17.33
C ARG A 467 -27.53 2.95 17.91
N LEU A 468 -26.40 3.64 17.66
CA LEU A 468 -26.21 5.04 18.07
C LEU A 468 -27.04 6.02 17.23
N TYR A 469 -27.22 5.70 15.97
CA TYR A 469 -27.94 6.54 15.00
C TYR A 469 -28.96 5.69 14.21
N PRO A 470 -30.06 5.26 14.83
CA PRO A 470 -31.03 4.34 14.20
C PRO A 470 -31.60 4.88 12.88
N ASN A 471 -31.82 6.17 12.81
CA ASN A 471 -32.40 6.85 11.65
C ASN A 471 -31.34 7.36 10.63
N PHE A 472 -30.05 7.06 10.84
CA PHE A 472 -28.98 7.58 10.00
C PHE A 472 -29.19 7.33 8.52
N VAL A 473 -29.57 6.10 8.14
CA VAL A 473 -29.75 5.72 6.73
C VAL A 473 -30.92 6.48 6.10
N GLU A 474 -31.99 6.61 6.83
CA GLU A 474 -33.19 7.31 6.37
C GLU A 474 -32.90 8.81 6.20
N GLU A 475 -32.33 9.46 7.21
CA GLU A 475 -31.95 10.87 7.18
C GLU A 475 -30.86 11.14 6.13
N PHE A 476 -29.89 10.24 5.97
CA PHE A 476 -28.88 10.34 4.95
C PHE A 476 -29.48 10.27 3.54
N ASN A 477 -30.38 9.32 3.33
CA ASN A 477 -31.08 9.16 2.06
C ASN A 477 -32.03 10.33 1.74
N SER A 478 -32.49 11.06 2.74
CA SER A 478 -33.26 12.28 2.53
C SER A 478 -32.44 13.41 1.91
N LEU A 479 -31.09 13.35 2.03
CA LEU A 479 -30.17 14.30 1.43
C LEU A 479 -29.81 13.96 -0.02
N LEU A 480 -30.28 12.82 -0.56
CA LEU A 480 -29.98 12.34 -1.91
C LEU A 480 -31.24 12.35 -2.79
N HIS A 481 -31.04 12.48 -4.10
CA HIS A 481 -32.11 12.32 -5.08
C HIS A 481 -32.72 10.91 -5.00
N SER A 482 -33.99 10.77 -5.27
CA SER A 482 -34.76 9.52 -5.11
C SER A 482 -34.15 8.33 -5.87
N GLU A 483 -33.56 8.58 -7.04
CA GLU A 483 -32.90 7.56 -7.87
C GLU A 483 -31.51 7.13 -7.38
N ALA A 484 -30.93 7.89 -6.46
CA ALA A 484 -29.58 7.69 -5.93
C ALA A 484 -29.55 7.26 -4.46
N ARG A 485 -30.69 6.88 -3.90
CA ARG A 485 -30.77 6.38 -2.53
C ARG A 485 -29.94 5.11 -2.36
N ILE A 486 -29.33 4.99 -1.22
CA ILE A 486 -28.40 3.92 -0.90
C ILE A 486 -29.02 3.08 0.21
N GLU A 487 -29.29 1.81 -0.10
CA GLU A 487 -29.83 0.87 0.87
C GLU A 487 -28.73 0.01 1.50
N PRO A 488 -28.79 -0.24 2.81
CA PRO A 488 -27.89 -1.17 3.46
C PRO A 488 -28.15 -2.60 2.95
N LYS A 489 -27.09 -3.39 2.75
CA LYS A 489 -27.21 -4.80 2.38
C LYS A 489 -27.23 -5.66 3.64
N ASN A 490 -28.26 -6.49 3.80
CA ASN A 490 -28.41 -7.42 4.94
C ASN A 490 -28.34 -6.74 6.32
N GLY A 491 -28.75 -5.48 6.43
CA GLY A 491 -28.67 -4.74 7.68
C GLY A 491 -27.29 -4.11 7.97
N GLU A 492 -26.31 -4.27 7.10
CA GLU A 492 -24.98 -3.68 7.21
C GLU A 492 -24.84 -2.48 6.25
N LEU A 493 -24.05 -1.49 6.69
CA LEU A 493 -23.74 -0.32 5.87
C LEU A 493 -22.84 -0.74 4.69
N ASN A 494 -23.16 -0.28 3.50
CA ASN A 494 -22.25 -0.41 2.37
C ASN A 494 -21.07 0.59 2.50
N THR A 495 -20.11 0.52 1.59
CA THR A 495 -18.91 1.36 1.63
C THR A 495 -19.25 2.85 1.61
N GLU A 496 -20.21 3.26 0.80
CA GLU A 496 -20.66 4.64 0.73
C GLU A 496 -21.23 5.11 2.08
N LEU A 497 -22.13 4.36 2.64
CA LEU A 497 -22.74 4.70 3.93
C LEU A 497 -21.71 4.69 5.07
N ARG A 498 -20.76 3.73 5.10
CA ARG A 498 -19.67 3.72 6.09
C ARG A 498 -18.78 4.95 6.02
N ILE A 499 -18.47 5.43 4.81
CA ILE A 499 -17.70 6.67 4.63
C ILE A 499 -18.43 7.83 5.30
N PHE A 500 -19.73 7.97 5.06
CA PHE A 500 -20.49 9.07 5.63
C PHE A 500 -20.87 8.86 7.09
N ALA A 501 -20.94 7.62 7.56
CA ALA A 501 -21.02 7.29 8.98
C ALA A 501 -19.76 7.76 9.74
N LEU A 502 -18.57 7.56 9.17
CA LEU A 502 -17.31 8.07 9.72
C LEU A 502 -17.27 9.61 9.72
N ILE A 503 -17.78 10.24 8.67
CA ILE A 503 -17.91 11.71 8.61
C ILE A 503 -18.89 12.20 9.68
N ARG A 504 -19.99 11.47 9.92
CA ARG A 504 -20.92 11.73 11.02
C ARG A 504 -20.24 11.69 12.39
N LEU A 505 -19.32 10.75 12.59
CA LEU A 505 -18.51 10.64 13.82
C LEU A 505 -17.37 11.67 13.90
N GLY A 506 -17.26 12.59 12.92
CA GLY A 506 -16.24 13.65 12.91
C GLY A 506 -14.94 13.27 12.21
N ILE A 507 -14.85 12.09 11.60
CA ILE A 507 -13.67 11.64 10.85
C ILE A 507 -13.85 12.09 9.39
N THR A 508 -13.39 13.29 9.06
CA THR A 508 -13.59 13.90 7.73
C THR A 508 -12.41 13.73 6.78
N ASP A 509 -11.25 13.40 7.33
CA ASP A 509 -10.01 13.21 6.57
C ASP A 509 -10.09 11.94 5.70
N SER A 510 -9.96 12.10 4.38
CA SER A 510 -10.05 10.98 3.44
C SER A 510 -8.94 9.95 3.62
N SER A 511 -7.77 10.34 4.10
CA SER A 511 -6.66 9.41 4.36
C SER A 511 -6.96 8.54 5.58
N LYS A 512 -7.56 9.13 6.62
CA LYS A 512 -8.01 8.39 7.81
C LYS A 512 -9.15 7.44 7.47
N ILE A 513 -10.11 7.90 6.67
CA ILE A 513 -11.22 7.06 6.19
C ILE A 513 -10.70 5.91 5.33
N ALA A 514 -9.77 6.19 4.43
CA ALA A 514 -9.12 5.18 3.58
C ALA A 514 -8.39 4.11 4.41
N ALA A 515 -7.66 4.53 5.44
CA ALA A 515 -6.96 3.63 6.35
C ALA A 515 -7.94 2.74 7.14
N LEU A 516 -9.04 3.31 7.64
CA LEU A 516 -10.07 2.59 8.40
C LEU A 516 -10.83 1.60 7.52
N LEU A 517 -11.17 1.98 6.30
CA LEU A 517 -11.94 1.16 5.36
C LEU A 517 -11.07 0.33 4.41
N ARG A 518 -9.75 0.38 4.56
CA ARG A 518 -8.77 -0.35 3.72
C ARG A 518 -8.92 -0.13 2.22
N TYR A 519 -9.31 1.06 1.83
CA TYR A 519 -9.35 1.50 0.44
C TYR A 519 -8.21 2.45 0.12
N SER A 520 -7.94 2.64 -1.17
CA SER A 520 -7.05 3.72 -1.58
C SER A 520 -7.70 5.09 -1.30
N VAL A 521 -6.89 6.09 -0.99
CA VAL A 521 -7.39 7.45 -0.76
C VAL A 521 -8.18 7.95 -1.98
N ASN A 522 -7.72 7.61 -3.17
CA ASN A 522 -8.42 7.90 -4.43
C ASN A 522 -9.80 7.23 -4.50
N THR A 523 -9.92 6.03 -4.02
CA THR A 523 -11.21 5.32 -3.95
C THR A 523 -12.20 6.04 -3.05
N ILE A 524 -11.74 6.51 -1.88
CA ILE A 524 -12.57 7.28 -0.96
C ILE A 524 -13.00 8.61 -1.59
N TYR A 525 -12.09 9.31 -2.26
CA TYR A 525 -12.44 10.54 -2.99
C TYR A 525 -13.51 10.29 -4.05
N ASN A 526 -13.39 9.21 -4.80
CA ASN A 526 -14.36 8.86 -5.83
C ASN A 526 -15.76 8.58 -5.25
N TYR A 527 -15.83 7.83 -4.15
CA TYR A 527 -17.09 7.56 -3.46
C TYR A 527 -17.71 8.85 -2.92
N ARG A 528 -16.92 9.68 -2.25
CA ARG A 528 -17.41 10.98 -1.74
C ARG A 528 -17.90 11.89 -2.86
N ALA A 529 -17.14 11.99 -3.95
CA ALA A 529 -17.52 12.80 -5.11
C ALA A 529 -18.79 12.28 -5.78
N LYS A 530 -18.91 10.96 -5.95
CA LYS A 530 -20.10 10.30 -6.51
C LYS A 530 -21.34 10.59 -5.68
N VAL A 531 -21.27 10.40 -4.37
CA VAL A 531 -22.41 10.60 -3.48
C VAL A 531 -22.79 12.09 -3.41
N LYS A 532 -21.80 12.99 -3.26
CA LYS A 532 -22.05 14.44 -3.30
C LYS A 532 -22.59 14.92 -4.64
N GLY A 533 -22.28 14.23 -5.73
CA GLY A 533 -22.82 14.50 -7.06
C GLY A 533 -24.33 14.24 -7.15
N ASN A 534 -24.85 13.35 -6.31
CA ASN A 534 -26.23 12.90 -6.27
C ASN A 534 -27.03 13.51 -5.10
N ALA A 535 -26.48 14.52 -4.45
CA ALA A 535 -27.12 15.17 -3.31
C ALA A 535 -28.18 16.19 -3.76
N CYS A 536 -29.29 16.26 -3.02
CA CYS A 536 -30.35 17.28 -3.18
C CYS A 536 -29.93 18.66 -2.65
N VAL A 537 -28.77 18.72 -1.95
CA VAL A 537 -28.24 19.93 -1.33
C VAL A 537 -26.91 20.34 -1.97
N SER A 538 -26.43 21.55 -1.69
CA SER A 538 -25.16 22.00 -2.26
C SER A 538 -24.03 21.05 -1.87
N ARG A 539 -23.10 20.79 -2.79
CA ARG A 539 -21.95 19.92 -2.55
C ARG A 539 -21.08 20.37 -1.37
N ALA A 540 -21.08 21.65 -1.06
CA ALA A 540 -20.34 22.23 0.06
C ALA A 540 -21.02 21.91 1.39
N ASP A 541 -22.35 21.94 1.43
CA ASP A 541 -23.13 21.81 2.66
C ASP A 541 -23.47 20.33 2.99
N PHE A 542 -23.31 19.43 2.03
CA PHE A 542 -23.73 18.04 2.19
C PHE A 542 -23.11 17.37 3.42
N GLU A 543 -21.79 17.47 3.58
CA GLU A 543 -21.10 16.82 4.72
C GLU A 543 -21.43 17.50 6.06
N GLU A 544 -21.68 18.81 6.05
CA GLU A 544 -22.11 19.51 7.26
C GLU A 544 -23.52 19.07 7.69
N ARG A 545 -24.40 18.78 6.73
CA ARG A 545 -25.69 18.18 7.05
C ARG A 545 -25.57 16.75 7.53
N VAL A 546 -24.72 15.96 6.92
CA VAL A 546 -24.43 14.59 7.37
C VAL A 546 -23.92 14.59 8.81
N LYS A 547 -23.06 15.54 9.20
CA LYS A 547 -22.57 15.68 10.58
C LYS A 547 -23.68 15.99 11.59
N LYS A 548 -24.79 16.52 11.15
CA LYS A 548 -25.92 16.88 12.03
C LYS A 548 -26.98 15.78 12.12
N ILE A 549 -26.88 14.70 11.33
CA ILE A 549 -27.83 13.57 11.39
C ILE A 549 -27.89 13.00 12.81
N GLY A 550 -29.08 12.88 13.38
CA GLY A 550 -29.29 12.36 14.74
C GLY A 550 -28.70 13.22 15.85
N SER A 551 -28.33 14.49 15.60
CA SER A 551 -28.09 15.43 16.66
C SER A 551 -29.44 15.87 17.23
N PHE A 552 -29.62 15.76 18.56
CA PHE A 552 -30.78 16.34 19.24
C PHE A 552 -30.72 17.87 19.10
N SER A 553 -31.14 18.38 17.98
CA SER A 553 -31.49 19.79 17.86
C SER A 553 -32.94 19.89 18.31
N GLY A 554 -33.12 20.25 19.55
CA GLY A 554 -34.39 20.81 19.99
C GLY A 554 -34.58 22.19 19.38
N GLU A 555 -34.83 22.23 18.09
CA GLU A 555 -35.34 23.39 17.40
C GLU A 555 -36.41 22.91 16.42
N ASN A 556 -37.63 22.94 16.89
CA ASN A 556 -38.80 23.05 16.04
C ASN A 556 -38.74 24.41 15.31
N ASP A 557 -38.13 24.43 14.14
CA ASP A 557 -38.35 25.48 13.16
C ASP A 557 -39.73 25.19 12.49
N THR A 558 -40.78 25.45 13.25
CA THR A 558 -42.09 25.77 12.67
C THR A 558 -42.16 27.26 12.58
N ASP A 559 -41.73 27.81 11.43
CA ASP A 559 -42.18 29.12 10.95
C ASP A 559 -43.70 29.05 10.77
N VAL A 560 -44.40 29.26 11.86
CA VAL A 560 -45.81 29.68 11.80
C VAL A 560 -45.81 31.20 11.88
N GLN A 561 -45.95 31.83 10.74
CA GLN A 561 -46.34 33.24 10.64
C GLN A 561 -47.58 33.45 11.51
N PRO A 562 -47.57 34.41 12.47
CA PRO A 562 -48.80 34.80 13.16
C PRO A 562 -49.69 35.58 12.20
N PRO A 563 -51.01 35.33 12.25
CA PRO A 563 -51.96 36.10 11.42
C PRO A 563 -51.99 37.56 11.88
N ALA A 564 -52.05 38.43 10.90
CA ALA A 564 -52.21 39.88 11.04
C ALA A 564 -53.39 40.18 11.98
N GLN A 565 -53.11 40.75 13.15
CA GLN A 565 -54.13 41.39 13.96
C GLN A 565 -54.50 42.76 13.39
N ALA A 566 -55.74 42.88 13.06
CA ALA A 566 -56.41 44.10 12.68
C ALA A 566 -56.27 45.15 13.77
N ARG A 567 -55.92 46.36 13.38
CA ARG A 567 -56.13 47.57 14.16
C ARG A 567 -57.60 47.69 14.53
N ASN A 568 -57.89 47.82 15.78
CA ASN A 568 -59.02 48.63 16.23
C ASN A 568 -58.56 49.54 17.34
N SER A 569 -58.85 50.76 17.09
CA SER A 569 -58.85 51.93 17.95
C SER A 569 -59.67 51.72 19.25
N ASP A 570 -59.11 52.03 20.38
CA ASP A 570 -59.55 53.14 21.28
C ASP A 570 -58.53 53.27 22.40
#